data_955b0a688f69c83c05fa9ad78d96f0c2
#
_entry.id   955b0a688f69c83c05fa9ad78d96f0c2
#
_cell.length_a   1.000
_cell.length_b   1.000
_cell.length_c   1.000
_cell.angle_alpha   90.00
_cell.angle_beta   90.00
_cell.angle_gamma   90.00
#
_symmetry.space_group_name_H-M   'P 1'
#
loop_
_entity.id
_entity.type
_entity.pdbx_description
1 polymer ?
#
loop_
_entity_poly.entity_id
_entity_poly.type
_entity_poly.pdbx_seq_one_letter_code
_entity_poly.pdbx_strand_id
1 'polypeptide(L)'
;MVGVARAVLTVEEVGAFRAKAVAAATRLFAERGYRGVTLRSLAKELGVSPMTPYRYFENKEELFSMVRTEAFRRFADAQRDAVAGITAPKDALRMLGRAYVSFAIDEPDAYHIMFELLQAPAGTYPELEAEQARSFSYLHEAVQASVDAGLLEGDSLRRAHYLWAQIHGLVSLHLAGKLVMGCSLEELVSTVFEKPEAAQ
;
A
#
# COMPACT_ATOMS: atom_id res chain seq x y z
N MET A 1 7.60 -21.44 -46.25
CA MET A 1 7.05 -20.91 -45.01
C MET A 1 8.21 -20.66 -44.05
N VAL A 2 8.61 -19.39 -43.91
CA VAL A 2 9.69 -19.00 -42.97
C VAL A 2 9.08 -18.93 -41.59
N GLY A 3 9.46 -19.88 -40.71
CA GLY A 3 9.05 -19.82 -39.31
C GLY A 3 9.72 -18.62 -38.65
N VAL A 4 8.90 -17.64 -38.24
CA VAL A 4 9.35 -16.52 -37.41
C VAL A 4 9.80 -17.11 -36.10
N ALA A 5 11.11 -17.19 -35.89
CA ALA A 5 11.72 -17.58 -34.64
C ALA A 5 11.17 -16.64 -33.55
N ARG A 6 10.49 -17.20 -32.53
CA ARG A 6 9.94 -16.49 -31.42
C ARG A 6 11.12 -15.86 -30.65
N ALA A 7 11.28 -14.54 -30.79
CA ALA A 7 12.34 -13.81 -30.09
C ALA A 7 12.26 -14.11 -28.59
N VAL A 8 13.37 -14.57 -28.03
CA VAL A 8 13.51 -14.75 -26.58
C VAL A 8 13.55 -13.35 -25.99
N LEU A 9 12.57 -13.02 -25.13
CA LEU A 9 12.52 -11.71 -24.45
C LEU A 9 13.72 -11.59 -23.50
N THR A 10 14.35 -10.44 -23.49
CA THR A 10 15.37 -10.11 -22.51
C THR A 10 14.74 -9.87 -21.13
N VAL A 11 15.54 -9.99 -20.07
CA VAL A 11 15.09 -9.69 -18.69
C VAL A 11 14.57 -8.25 -18.58
N GLU A 12 15.22 -7.32 -19.30
CA GLU A 12 14.82 -5.90 -19.34
C GLU A 12 13.47 -5.70 -20.02
N GLU A 13 13.23 -6.35 -21.16
CA GLU A 13 11.93 -6.29 -21.87
C GLU A 13 10.80 -6.88 -21.03
N VAL A 14 11.08 -7.98 -20.31
CA VAL A 14 10.11 -8.57 -19.37
C VAL A 14 9.81 -7.61 -18.23
N GLY A 15 10.83 -7.00 -17.62
CA GLY A 15 10.67 -6.03 -16.55
C GLY A 15 9.87 -4.80 -16.98
N ALA A 16 10.20 -4.22 -18.14
CA ALA A 16 9.51 -3.06 -18.68
C ALA A 16 8.04 -3.35 -19.01
N PHE A 17 7.74 -4.53 -19.56
CA PHE A 17 6.34 -4.91 -19.79
C PHE A 17 5.59 -5.12 -18.48
N ARG A 18 6.18 -5.83 -17.51
CA ARG A 18 5.57 -6.05 -16.18
C ARG A 18 5.24 -4.72 -15.49
N ALA A 19 6.16 -3.76 -15.51
CA ALA A 19 5.93 -2.43 -14.93
C ALA A 19 4.73 -1.70 -15.57
N LYS A 20 4.65 -1.69 -16.92
CA LYS A 20 3.50 -1.12 -17.65
C LYS A 20 2.21 -1.86 -17.33
N ALA A 21 2.25 -3.19 -17.24
CA ALA A 21 1.09 -4.01 -16.94
C ALA A 21 0.60 -3.77 -15.52
N VAL A 22 1.48 -3.66 -14.54
CA VAL A 22 1.14 -3.34 -13.14
C VAL A 22 0.47 -1.96 -13.06
N ALA A 23 1.03 -0.93 -13.70
CA ALA A 23 0.45 0.42 -13.70
C ALA A 23 -0.95 0.47 -14.34
N ALA A 24 -1.16 -0.25 -15.46
CA ALA A 24 -2.47 -0.35 -16.09
C ALA A 24 -3.46 -1.18 -15.24
N ALA A 25 -2.99 -2.28 -14.65
CA ALA A 25 -3.80 -3.13 -13.79
C ALA A 25 -4.25 -2.42 -12.51
N THR A 26 -3.42 -1.57 -11.92
CA THR A 26 -3.79 -0.74 -10.75
C THR A 26 -5.06 0.05 -11.04
N ARG A 27 -5.11 0.80 -12.14
CA ARG A 27 -6.32 1.54 -12.55
C ARG A 27 -7.51 0.63 -12.80
N LEU A 28 -7.30 -0.47 -13.54
CA LEU A 28 -8.39 -1.41 -13.85
C LEU A 28 -8.99 -2.05 -12.58
N PHE A 29 -8.16 -2.43 -11.63
CA PHE A 29 -8.64 -3.00 -10.35
C PHE A 29 -9.35 -1.95 -9.50
N ALA A 30 -8.88 -0.72 -9.45
CA ALA A 30 -9.53 0.37 -8.74
C ALA A 30 -10.91 0.69 -9.33
N GLU A 31 -11.01 0.77 -10.67
CA GLU A 31 -12.27 1.09 -11.37
C GLU A 31 -13.32 -0.04 -11.33
N ARG A 32 -12.88 -1.31 -11.42
CA ARG A 32 -13.78 -2.46 -11.69
C ARG A 32 -13.77 -3.51 -10.59
N GLY A 33 -12.99 -3.29 -9.55
CA GLY A 33 -12.74 -4.26 -8.49
C GLY A 33 -12.00 -5.50 -9.00
N TYR A 34 -11.58 -6.35 -8.09
CA TYR A 34 -10.87 -7.58 -8.44
C TYR A 34 -11.64 -8.47 -9.43
N ARG A 35 -12.96 -8.65 -9.22
CA ARG A 35 -13.80 -9.54 -10.05
C ARG A 35 -13.99 -9.04 -11.48
N GLY A 36 -13.98 -7.72 -11.68
CA GLY A 36 -14.19 -7.08 -12.98
C GLY A 36 -12.98 -7.08 -13.92
N VAL A 37 -11.81 -7.51 -13.45
CA VAL A 37 -10.56 -7.52 -14.23
C VAL A 37 -10.21 -8.93 -14.69
N THR A 38 -9.71 -9.04 -15.92
CA THR A 38 -9.15 -10.26 -16.51
C THR A 38 -7.85 -9.95 -17.24
N LEU A 39 -6.98 -10.93 -17.45
CA LEU A 39 -5.77 -10.74 -18.26
C LEU A 39 -6.10 -10.29 -19.72
N ARG A 40 -7.27 -10.67 -20.24
CA ARG A 40 -7.76 -10.20 -21.54
C ARG A 40 -8.16 -8.73 -21.51
N SER A 41 -8.79 -8.24 -20.44
CA SER A 41 -9.09 -6.81 -20.28
C SER A 41 -7.82 -5.98 -20.13
N LEU A 42 -6.81 -6.49 -19.44
CA LEU A 42 -5.48 -5.89 -19.40
C LEU A 42 -4.81 -5.82 -20.76
N ALA A 43 -4.88 -6.90 -21.56
CA ALA A 43 -4.34 -6.90 -22.93
C ALA A 43 -4.98 -5.82 -23.79
N LYS A 44 -6.31 -5.65 -23.68
CA LYS A 44 -7.04 -4.59 -24.39
C LYS A 44 -6.58 -3.20 -23.96
N GLU A 45 -6.41 -2.98 -22.66
CA GLU A 45 -5.94 -1.71 -22.09
C GLU A 45 -4.53 -1.35 -22.59
N LEU A 46 -3.65 -2.36 -22.70
CA LEU A 46 -2.28 -2.19 -23.18
C LEU A 46 -2.14 -2.15 -24.69
N GLY A 47 -3.22 -2.36 -25.46
CA GLY A 47 -3.18 -2.41 -26.92
C GLY A 47 -2.38 -3.60 -27.48
N VAL A 48 -2.32 -4.72 -26.75
CA VAL A 48 -1.57 -5.91 -27.14
C VAL A 48 -2.48 -7.11 -27.43
N SER A 49 -1.91 -8.16 -28.05
CA SER A 49 -2.62 -9.42 -28.28
C SER A 49 -3.20 -9.97 -26.96
N PRO A 50 -4.43 -10.55 -26.98
CA PRO A 50 -5.02 -11.16 -25.79
C PRO A 50 -4.18 -12.23 -25.11
N MET A 51 -3.26 -12.86 -25.85
CA MET A 51 -2.35 -13.87 -25.32
C MET A 51 -1.05 -13.28 -24.75
N THR A 52 -0.78 -11.97 -24.96
CA THR A 52 0.47 -11.36 -24.50
C THR A 52 0.62 -11.40 -22.98
N PRO A 53 -0.37 -11.01 -22.14
CA PRO A 53 -0.23 -11.05 -20.68
C PRO A 53 0.08 -12.43 -20.12
N TYR A 54 -0.45 -13.51 -20.73
CA TYR A 54 -0.18 -14.89 -20.31
C TYR A 54 1.28 -15.37 -20.50
N ARG A 55 2.13 -14.56 -21.13
CA ARG A 55 3.57 -14.80 -21.21
C ARG A 55 4.31 -14.24 -20.00
N TYR A 56 3.67 -13.36 -19.21
CA TYR A 56 4.28 -12.60 -18.13
C TYR A 56 3.64 -12.87 -16.78
N PHE A 57 2.38 -13.33 -16.78
CA PHE A 57 1.59 -13.63 -15.59
C PHE A 57 0.95 -15.00 -15.75
N GLU A 58 1.10 -15.85 -14.76
CA GLU A 58 0.50 -17.17 -14.72
C GLU A 58 -1.05 -17.06 -14.67
N ASN A 59 -1.52 -16.16 -13.84
CA ASN A 59 -2.95 -15.93 -13.62
C ASN A 59 -3.23 -14.48 -13.16
N LYS A 60 -4.51 -14.18 -12.91
CA LYS A 60 -4.93 -12.87 -12.41
C LYS A 60 -4.48 -12.63 -10.97
N GLU A 61 -4.39 -13.66 -10.18
CA GLU A 61 -3.97 -13.61 -8.78
C GLU A 61 -2.52 -13.15 -8.66
N GLU A 62 -1.62 -13.67 -9.52
CA GLU A 62 -0.23 -13.20 -9.59
C GLU A 62 -0.16 -11.73 -10.01
N LEU A 63 -0.90 -11.33 -11.05
CA LEU A 63 -0.97 -9.92 -11.45
C LEU A 63 -1.44 -9.03 -10.28
N PHE A 64 -2.48 -9.45 -9.58
CA PHE A 64 -3.03 -8.69 -8.45
C PHE A 64 -2.06 -8.59 -7.28
N SER A 65 -1.34 -9.69 -6.97
CA SER A 65 -0.30 -9.66 -5.94
C SER A 65 0.83 -8.70 -6.30
N MET A 66 1.28 -8.67 -7.56
CA MET A 66 2.30 -7.74 -8.03
C MET A 66 1.84 -6.28 -7.95
N VAL A 67 0.58 -5.99 -8.27
CA VAL A 67 -0.01 -4.65 -8.11
C VAL A 67 0.03 -4.23 -6.64
N ARG A 68 -0.35 -5.11 -5.73
CA ARG A 68 -0.31 -4.86 -4.28
C ARG A 68 1.12 -4.69 -3.77
N THR A 69 2.05 -5.54 -4.22
CA THR A 69 3.48 -5.44 -3.88
C THR A 69 4.04 -4.07 -4.24
N GLU A 70 3.74 -3.59 -5.45
CA GLU A 70 4.18 -2.27 -5.91
C GLU A 70 3.56 -1.13 -5.09
N ALA A 71 2.27 -1.23 -4.75
CA ALA A 71 1.59 -0.25 -3.92
C ALA A 71 2.21 -0.21 -2.50
N PHE A 72 2.43 -1.35 -1.85
CA PHE A 72 3.08 -1.43 -0.54
C PHE A 72 4.54 -0.95 -0.59
N ARG A 73 5.27 -1.23 -1.68
CA ARG A 73 6.65 -0.74 -1.86
C ARG A 73 6.69 0.78 -1.86
N ARG A 74 5.86 1.44 -2.69
CA ARG A 74 5.78 2.91 -2.74
C ARG A 74 5.34 3.50 -1.41
N PHE A 75 4.37 2.88 -0.75
CA PHE A 75 3.93 3.30 0.58
C PHE A 75 5.06 3.20 1.62
N ALA A 76 5.78 2.08 1.66
CA ALA A 76 6.90 1.90 2.57
C ALA A 76 8.07 2.85 2.27
N ASP A 77 8.32 3.15 0.98
CA ASP A 77 9.32 4.14 0.58
C ASP A 77 8.94 5.56 1.03
N ALA A 78 7.67 5.94 0.89
CA ALA A 78 7.16 7.21 1.41
C ALA A 78 7.31 7.33 2.93
N GLN A 79 7.07 6.24 3.67
CA GLN A 79 7.27 6.20 5.12
C GLN A 79 8.75 6.32 5.49
N ARG A 80 9.64 5.57 4.81
CA ARG A 80 11.11 5.68 4.99
C ARG A 80 11.57 7.12 4.81
N ASP A 81 11.17 7.74 3.72
CA ASP A 81 11.60 9.08 3.37
C ASP A 81 11.06 10.15 4.36
N ALA A 82 9.84 9.92 4.86
CA ALA A 82 9.23 10.79 5.87
C ALA A 82 9.96 10.78 7.21
N VAL A 83 10.62 9.70 7.59
CA VAL A 83 11.36 9.61 8.86
C VAL A 83 12.87 9.76 8.71
N ALA A 84 13.37 9.93 7.48
CA ALA A 84 14.79 10.07 7.21
C ALA A 84 15.40 11.24 8.00
N GLY A 85 16.41 10.94 8.83
CA GLY A 85 17.09 11.95 9.67
C GLY A 85 16.32 12.44 10.90
N ILE A 86 15.11 11.89 11.17
CA ILE A 86 14.34 12.23 12.36
C ILE A 86 14.78 11.35 13.53
N THR A 87 15.24 11.96 14.61
CA THR A 87 15.71 11.29 15.83
C THR A 87 14.70 11.33 16.97
N ALA A 88 13.80 12.33 16.98
CA ALA A 88 12.81 12.48 18.03
C ALA A 88 11.61 11.54 17.78
N PRO A 89 11.32 10.58 18.68
CA PRO A 89 10.27 9.56 18.45
C PRO A 89 8.89 10.15 18.19
N LYS A 90 8.50 11.22 18.89
CA LYS A 90 7.22 11.90 18.69
C LYS A 90 7.10 12.51 17.30
N ASP A 91 8.19 13.08 16.77
CA ASP A 91 8.22 13.66 15.44
C ASP A 91 8.16 12.57 14.37
N ALA A 92 8.84 11.43 14.59
CA ALA A 92 8.77 10.27 13.69
C ALA A 92 7.32 9.76 13.56
N LEU A 93 6.61 9.56 14.68
CA LEU A 93 5.20 9.15 14.66
C LEU A 93 4.32 10.14 13.89
N ARG A 94 4.49 11.43 14.12
CA ARG A 94 3.72 12.48 13.43
C ARG A 94 4.00 12.47 11.92
N MET A 95 5.25 12.31 11.51
CA MET A 95 5.63 12.27 10.10
C MET A 95 5.14 11.00 9.40
N LEU A 96 5.17 9.86 10.07
CA LEU A 96 4.56 8.62 9.56
C LEU A 96 3.06 8.76 9.35
N GLY A 97 2.36 9.39 10.31
CA GLY A 97 0.94 9.68 10.16
C GLY A 97 0.64 10.58 8.95
N ARG A 98 1.44 11.63 8.74
CA ARG A 98 1.32 12.50 7.57
C ARG A 98 1.60 11.75 6.27
N ALA A 99 2.68 10.96 6.22
CA ALA A 99 3.01 10.15 5.04
C ALA A 99 1.90 9.16 4.70
N TYR A 100 1.27 8.55 5.71
CA TYR A 100 0.11 7.67 5.54
C TYR A 100 -1.05 8.40 4.86
N VAL A 101 -1.43 9.57 5.38
CA VAL A 101 -2.53 10.38 4.85
C VAL A 101 -2.22 10.86 3.44
N SER A 102 -1.02 11.44 3.22
CA SER A 102 -0.61 11.94 1.89
C SER A 102 -0.66 10.82 0.87
N PHE A 103 -0.09 9.66 1.16
CA PHE A 103 -0.12 8.52 0.23
C PHE A 103 -1.56 8.13 -0.14
N ALA A 104 -2.45 8.05 0.83
CA ALA A 104 -3.85 7.65 0.59
C ALA A 104 -4.62 8.70 -0.24
N ILE A 105 -4.31 9.99 -0.09
CA ILE A 105 -4.94 11.08 -0.85
C ILE A 105 -4.34 11.19 -2.26
N ASP A 106 -3.02 11.07 -2.38
CA ASP A 106 -2.31 11.24 -3.65
C ASP A 106 -2.43 10.00 -4.55
N GLU A 107 -2.55 8.81 -3.94
CA GLU A 107 -2.64 7.52 -4.63
C GLU A 107 -3.85 6.68 -4.16
N PRO A 108 -5.09 7.20 -4.27
CA PRO A 108 -6.28 6.53 -3.71
C PRO A 108 -6.53 5.15 -4.30
N ASP A 109 -6.23 4.95 -5.58
CA ASP A 109 -6.36 3.65 -6.25
C ASP A 109 -5.42 2.60 -5.65
N ALA A 110 -4.15 2.97 -5.45
CA ALA A 110 -3.16 2.10 -4.83
C ALA A 110 -3.54 1.79 -3.37
N TYR A 111 -3.94 2.81 -2.62
CA TYR A 111 -4.39 2.65 -1.24
C TYR A 111 -5.58 1.69 -1.14
N HIS A 112 -6.60 1.85 -1.99
CA HIS A 112 -7.76 0.97 -2.02
C HIS A 112 -7.36 -0.49 -2.27
N ILE A 113 -6.49 -0.74 -3.25
CA ILE A 113 -6.04 -2.08 -3.63
C ILE A 113 -5.18 -2.72 -2.53
N MET A 114 -4.36 -1.96 -1.80
CA MET A 114 -3.56 -2.47 -0.68
C MET A 114 -4.42 -3.17 0.36
N PHE A 115 -5.60 -2.61 0.67
CA PHE A 115 -6.49 -3.06 1.73
C PHE A 115 -7.73 -3.82 1.23
N GLU A 116 -7.75 -4.22 -0.05
CA GLU A 116 -8.79 -5.11 -0.58
C GLU A 116 -8.91 -6.39 0.27
N LEU A 117 -10.14 -6.80 0.55
CA LEU A 117 -10.43 -7.93 1.44
C LEU A 117 -9.93 -9.30 0.93
N LEU A 118 -9.61 -9.38 -0.37
CA LEU A 118 -9.12 -10.62 -0.95
C LEU A 118 -7.67 -10.87 -0.53
N GLN A 119 -7.46 -11.90 0.28
CA GLN A 119 -6.15 -12.31 0.76
C GLN A 119 -5.84 -13.72 0.23
N ALA A 120 -4.61 -13.90 -0.27
CA ALA A 120 -4.08 -15.23 -0.54
C ALA A 120 -3.64 -15.89 0.78
N PRO A 121 -3.58 -17.23 0.82
CA PRO A 121 -2.96 -17.93 1.95
C PRO A 121 -1.54 -17.43 2.22
N ALA A 122 -1.13 -17.40 3.49
CA ALA A 122 0.21 -17.00 3.88
C ALA A 122 1.29 -17.83 3.15
N GLY A 123 2.40 -17.19 2.78
CA GLY A 123 3.50 -17.80 2.05
C GLY A 123 3.27 -17.94 0.54
N THR A 124 2.09 -17.55 0.02
CA THR A 124 1.81 -17.64 -1.43
C THR A 124 2.59 -16.59 -2.24
N TYR A 125 2.72 -15.38 -1.69
CA TYR A 125 3.40 -14.25 -2.34
C TYR A 125 4.41 -13.59 -1.41
N PRO A 126 5.62 -14.18 -1.24
CA PRO A 126 6.61 -13.72 -0.27
C PRO A 126 7.04 -12.26 -0.44
N GLU A 127 7.12 -11.76 -1.68
CA GLU A 127 7.46 -10.37 -1.95
C GLU A 127 6.38 -9.40 -1.44
N LEU A 128 5.11 -9.74 -1.61
CA LEU A 128 4.00 -8.96 -1.07
C LEU A 128 4.06 -8.93 0.46
N GLU A 129 4.25 -10.08 1.09
CA GLU A 129 4.34 -10.19 2.54
C GLU A 129 5.54 -9.40 3.10
N ALA A 130 6.68 -9.43 2.42
CA ALA A 130 7.86 -8.66 2.79
C ALA A 130 7.60 -7.15 2.74
N GLU A 131 6.93 -6.63 1.70
CA GLU A 131 6.62 -5.21 1.59
C GLU A 131 5.54 -4.77 2.60
N GLN A 132 4.57 -5.64 2.89
CA GLN A 132 3.60 -5.42 3.97
C GLN A 132 4.29 -5.31 5.33
N ALA A 133 5.18 -6.25 5.65
CA ALA A 133 5.96 -6.24 6.88
C ALA A 133 6.87 -5.01 6.97
N ARG A 134 7.55 -4.65 5.86
CA ARG A 134 8.40 -3.46 5.79
C ARG A 134 7.61 -2.17 6.05
N SER A 135 6.43 -2.03 5.46
CA SER A 135 5.60 -0.84 5.68
C SER A 135 5.12 -0.72 7.14
N PHE A 136 4.82 -1.83 7.79
CA PHE A 136 4.41 -1.82 9.19
C PHE A 136 5.59 -1.60 10.15
N SER A 137 6.83 -2.04 9.79
CA SER A 137 8.00 -1.93 10.66
C SER A 137 8.34 -0.49 11.02
N TYR A 138 8.20 0.46 10.09
CA TYR A 138 8.47 1.88 10.36
C TYR A 138 7.58 2.43 11.49
N LEU A 139 6.29 2.09 11.49
CA LEU A 139 5.39 2.49 12.57
C LEU A 139 5.76 1.79 13.87
N HIS A 140 6.01 0.48 13.84
CA HIS A 140 6.36 -0.28 15.04
C HIS A 140 7.66 0.22 15.68
N GLU A 141 8.70 0.49 14.89
CA GLU A 141 9.98 1.05 15.35
C GLU A 141 9.80 2.42 16.01
N ALA A 142 9.02 3.32 15.40
CA ALA A 142 8.74 4.63 15.97
C ALA A 142 7.92 4.55 17.28
N VAL A 143 6.98 3.61 17.37
CA VAL A 143 6.23 3.33 18.60
C VAL A 143 7.14 2.75 19.66
N GLN A 144 8.01 1.78 19.32
CA GLN A 144 8.99 1.21 20.27
C GLN A 144 9.91 2.29 20.82
N ALA A 145 10.48 3.13 19.96
CA ALA A 145 11.30 4.26 20.41
C ALA A 145 10.53 5.23 21.32
N SER A 146 9.23 5.42 21.09
CA SER A 146 8.38 6.26 21.95
C SER A 146 8.10 5.60 23.31
N VAL A 147 7.98 4.29 23.37
CA VAL A 147 7.85 3.54 24.63
C VAL A 147 9.17 3.60 25.41
N ASP A 148 10.30 3.37 24.76
CA ASP A 148 11.63 3.42 25.37
C ASP A 148 11.96 4.82 25.93
N ALA A 149 11.47 5.86 25.29
CA ALA A 149 11.58 7.25 25.75
C ALA A 149 10.56 7.65 26.84
N GLY A 150 9.67 6.74 27.27
CA GLY A 150 8.62 7.03 28.26
C GLY A 150 7.51 7.97 27.76
N LEU A 151 7.40 8.15 26.44
CA LEU A 151 6.35 8.97 25.82
C LEU A 151 5.04 8.19 25.65
N LEU A 152 5.13 6.88 25.46
CA LEU A 152 4.02 5.95 25.39
C LEU A 152 4.20 4.84 26.43
N GLU A 153 3.09 4.24 26.84
CA GLU A 153 3.08 3.13 27.81
C GLU A 153 2.52 1.86 27.19
N GLY A 154 2.96 0.71 27.69
CA GLY A 154 2.46 -0.60 27.31
C GLY A 154 3.23 -1.28 26.19
N ASP A 155 2.66 -2.33 25.63
CA ASP A 155 3.24 -3.15 24.58
C ASP A 155 3.29 -2.39 23.24
N SER A 156 4.48 -2.24 22.68
CA SER A 156 4.72 -1.45 21.47
C SER A 156 4.01 -2.02 20.23
N LEU A 157 3.97 -3.34 20.10
CA LEU A 157 3.32 -3.99 18.96
C LEU A 157 1.81 -3.75 18.98
N ARG A 158 1.19 -3.90 20.15
CA ARG A 158 -0.23 -3.61 20.35
C ARG A 158 -0.55 -2.15 20.07
N ARG A 159 0.30 -1.23 20.56
CA ARG A 159 0.17 0.19 20.30
C ARG A 159 0.26 0.53 18.82
N ALA A 160 1.23 -0.05 18.10
CA ALA A 160 1.36 0.15 16.67
C ALA A 160 0.10 -0.27 15.90
N HIS A 161 -0.49 -1.42 16.25
CA HIS A 161 -1.75 -1.86 15.64
C HIS A 161 -2.92 -0.92 15.96
N TYR A 162 -3.01 -0.38 17.18
CA TYR A 162 -4.05 0.61 17.52
C TYR A 162 -3.89 1.90 16.72
N LEU A 163 -2.69 2.45 16.64
CA LEU A 163 -2.43 3.67 15.86
C LEU A 163 -2.73 3.45 14.38
N TRP A 164 -2.30 2.31 13.84
CA TRP A 164 -2.63 1.94 12.47
C TRP A 164 -4.13 1.83 12.23
N ALA A 165 -4.86 1.13 13.10
CA ALA A 165 -6.31 0.98 12.97
C ALA A 165 -7.04 2.33 13.02
N GLN A 166 -6.61 3.25 13.89
CA GLN A 166 -7.19 4.59 14.00
C GLN A 166 -6.98 5.40 12.72
N ILE A 167 -5.71 5.51 12.25
CA ILE A 167 -5.42 6.31 11.06
C ILE A 167 -6.04 5.71 9.80
N HIS A 168 -6.01 4.37 9.67
CA HIS A 168 -6.65 3.67 8.57
C HIS A 168 -8.17 3.90 8.56
N GLY A 169 -8.82 3.85 9.71
CA GLY A 169 -10.25 4.12 9.85
C GLY A 169 -10.61 5.54 9.43
N LEU A 170 -9.86 6.55 9.90
CA LEU A 170 -10.06 7.96 9.54
C LEU A 170 -9.89 8.19 8.04
N VAL A 171 -8.82 7.69 7.45
CA VAL A 171 -8.56 7.81 6.01
C VAL A 171 -9.63 7.09 5.19
N SER A 172 -10.01 5.88 5.58
CA SER A 172 -11.06 5.12 4.89
C SER A 172 -12.42 5.83 4.91
N LEU A 173 -12.78 6.43 6.06
CA LEU A 173 -13.99 7.25 6.19
C LEU A 173 -13.92 8.51 5.33
N HIS A 174 -12.75 9.15 5.26
CA HIS A 174 -12.53 10.33 4.42
C HIS A 174 -12.70 10.01 2.94
N LEU A 175 -12.00 8.99 2.44
CA LEU A 175 -12.07 8.56 1.04
C LEU A 175 -13.47 8.09 0.64
N ALA A 176 -14.23 7.53 1.59
CA ALA A 176 -15.62 7.16 1.39
C ALA A 176 -16.60 8.35 1.49
N GLY A 177 -16.12 9.60 1.71
CA GLY A 177 -16.98 10.78 1.91
C GLY A 177 -17.84 10.72 3.16
N LYS A 178 -17.41 10.02 4.22
CA LYS A 178 -18.15 9.81 5.47
C LYS A 178 -17.75 10.75 6.62
N LEU A 179 -16.63 11.47 6.51
CA LEU A 179 -16.24 12.48 7.50
C LEU A 179 -16.99 13.80 7.25
N VAL A 180 -18.25 13.84 7.63
CA VAL A 180 -19.17 14.99 7.37
C VAL A 180 -19.78 15.58 8.65
N MET A 181 -19.32 15.14 9.84
CA MET A 181 -19.94 15.49 11.12
C MET A 181 -19.13 16.53 11.92
N GLY A 182 -18.56 17.52 11.25
CA GLY A 182 -17.98 18.70 11.88
C GLY A 182 -16.50 18.63 12.25
N CYS A 183 -15.78 17.54 11.87
CA CYS A 183 -14.33 17.45 12.01
C CYS A 183 -13.68 17.11 10.66
N SER A 184 -12.56 17.74 10.36
CA SER A 184 -11.74 17.43 9.18
C SER A 184 -10.81 16.22 9.45
N LEU A 185 -10.33 15.60 8.38
CA LEU A 185 -9.31 14.54 8.50
C LEU A 185 -8.06 15.04 9.21
N GLU A 186 -7.61 16.25 8.90
CA GLU A 186 -6.39 16.83 9.47
C GLU A 186 -6.51 17.03 10.99
N GLU A 187 -7.63 17.57 11.46
CA GLU A 187 -7.92 17.72 12.88
C GLU A 187 -7.92 16.38 13.60
N LEU A 188 -8.60 15.37 13.04
CA LEU A 188 -8.69 14.04 13.66
C LEU A 188 -7.33 13.31 13.66
N VAL A 189 -6.55 13.41 12.58
CA VAL A 189 -5.22 12.78 12.51
C VAL A 189 -4.26 13.41 13.51
N SER A 190 -4.34 14.72 13.77
CA SER A 190 -3.49 15.37 14.77
C SER A 190 -3.71 14.77 16.15
N THR A 191 -4.94 14.45 16.52
CA THR A 191 -5.30 13.89 17.85
C THR A 191 -4.83 12.43 18.04
N VAL A 192 -4.63 11.66 16.95
CA VAL A 192 -4.17 10.26 17.05
C VAL A 192 -2.82 10.15 17.76
N PHE A 193 -1.94 11.14 17.58
CA PHE A 193 -0.59 11.17 18.13
C PHE A 193 -0.45 12.04 19.39
N GLU A 194 -1.53 12.61 19.87
CA GLU A 194 -1.57 13.33 21.13
C GLU A 194 -1.82 12.37 22.29
N LYS A 195 -1.28 12.69 23.49
CA LYS A 195 -1.66 11.96 24.69
C LYS A 195 -3.16 12.15 24.90
N PRO A 196 -3.94 11.10 25.21
CA PRO A 196 -5.28 11.31 25.74
C PRO A 196 -5.17 12.25 26.94
N GLU A 197 -5.90 13.36 26.93
CA GLU A 197 -6.05 14.17 28.15
C GLU A 197 -6.52 13.23 29.25
N ALA A 198 -5.79 13.20 30.38
CA ALA A 198 -6.21 12.42 31.53
C ALA A 198 -7.62 12.89 31.90
N ALA A 199 -8.59 11.99 31.85
CA ALA A 199 -9.94 12.28 32.31
C ALA A 199 -9.85 12.79 33.74
N GLN A 200 -10.18 14.07 33.96
CA GLN A 200 -10.30 14.70 35.26
C GLN A 200 -11.51 14.12 35.98
#